data_d030f993c5125d783cc2a23452c6daed
#
_entry.id   d030f993c5125d783cc2a23452c6daed
#
_cell.length_a   1.000
_cell.length_b   1.000
_cell.length_c   1.000
_cell.angle_alpha   90.00
_cell.angle_beta   90.00
_cell.angle_gamma   90.00
#
_symmetry.space_group_name_H-M   'P 1'
#
loop_
_entity.id
_entity.type
_entity.pdbx_description
1 polymer ?
#
loop_
_entity_poly.entity_id
_entity_poly.type
_entity_poly.pdbx_seq_one_letter_code
_entity_poly.pdbx_strand_id
1 'polypeptide(L)'
;MRKGNAMMSSAKRSAEMLRAGLLLSCLTLSGCVSLGGAEPPESLLTLTPTTSAPAGAALSAARGEALALHEPAVPAELDVLRVPVRIDDANLAYLKDAVWVERPAQLFRRLLAETIRTQGARVVLQGGDPAARGSQQLRGNLSSFGYDASQSAVVVRFDATMLGSDGVVEQQRFEAVESGVMADAASVGPALNRAANDVAMQVAEWLE
;
A
#
# COMPACT_ATOMS: atom_id res chain seq x y z
N MET A 1 -14.32 46.16 75.88
CA MET A 1 -13.80 44.96 75.25
C MET A 1 -14.55 44.64 73.98
N ARG A 2 -14.10 45.17 72.82
CA ARG A 2 -14.69 44.87 71.46
C ARG A 2 -13.61 45.10 70.41
N LYS A 3 -12.69 44.13 70.22
CA LYS A 3 -11.65 44.22 69.21
C LYS A 3 -11.24 42.82 68.64
N GLY A 4 -12.17 41.87 68.59
CA GLY A 4 -11.84 40.49 68.13
C GLY A 4 -12.49 40.03 66.82
N ASN A 5 -13.56 40.65 66.36
CA ASN A 5 -14.37 40.06 65.26
C ASN A 5 -14.13 40.60 63.85
N ALA A 6 -13.32 41.66 63.69
CA ALA A 6 -13.07 42.24 62.37
C ALA A 6 -11.96 41.52 61.58
N MET A 7 -11.00 40.91 62.22
CA MET A 7 -9.86 40.23 61.55
C MET A 7 -10.20 38.85 60.93
N MET A 8 -11.20 38.16 61.52
CA MET A 8 -11.58 36.81 61.03
C MET A 8 -12.46 36.86 59.74
N SER A 9 -13.17 37.97 59.54
CA SER A 9 -14.00 38.14 58.32
C SER A 9 -13.16 38.42 57.06
N SER A 10 -12.06 39.14 57.21
CA SER A 10 -11.18 39.48 56.08
C SER A 10 -10.43 38.26 55.54
N ALA A 11 -9.94 37.37 56.42
CA ALA A 11 -9.19 36.15 56.04
C ALA A 11 -10.10 35.14 55.27
N LYS A 12 -11.38 35.00 55.65
CA LYS A 12 -12.33 34.11 54.95
C LYS A 12 -12.65 34.62 53.53
N ARG A 13 -12.84 35.90 53.31
CA ARG A 13 -13.11 36.49 52.00
C ARG A 13 -11.90 36.36 51.05
N SER A 14 -10.69 36.51 51.57
CA SER A 14 -9.48 36.32 50.75
C SER A 14 -9.28 34.87 50.32
N ALA A 15 -9.62 33.88 51.16
CA ALA A 15 -9.54 32.47 50.88
C ALA A 15 -10.59 32.02 49.84
N GLU A 16 -11.79 32.61 49.88
CA GLU A 16 -12.86 32.31 48.87
C GLU A 16 -12.53 32.94 47.53
N MET A 17 -12.00 34.15 47.45
CA MET A 17 -11.53 34.76 46.20
C MET A 17 -10.36 34.00 45.56
N LEU A 18 -9.44 33.47 46.37
CA LEU A 18 -8.33 32.65 45.86
C LEU A 18 -8.80 31.31 45.30
N ARG A 19 -9.82 30.68 45.92
CA ARG A 19 -10.45 29.44 45.42
C ARG A 19 -11.29 29.68 44.19
N ALA A 20 -11.98 30.77 44.06
CA ALA A 20 -12.73 31.13 42.84
C ALA A 20 -11.81 31.44 41.67
N GLY A 21 -10.66 32.11 41.92
CA GLY A 21 -9.63 32.36 40.89
C GLY A 21 -8.93 31.08 40.41
N LEU A 22 -8.70 30.14 41.30
CA LEU A 22 -8.07 28.86 40.94
C LEU A 22 -8.99 27.93 40.11
N LEU A 23 -10.31 27.94 40.45
CA LEU A 23 -11.31 27.18 39.69
C LEU A 23 -11.58 27.77 38.30
N LEU A 24 -11.50 29.09 38.14
CA LEU A 24 -11.69 29.73 36.82
C LEU A 24 -10.48 29.57 35.93
N SER A 25 -9.26 29.40 36.48
CA SER A 25 -8.01 29.15 35.70
C SER A 25 -7.95 27.75 35.11
N CYS A 26 -8.66 26.77 35.67
CA CYS A 26 -8.70 25.40 35.12
C CYS A 26 -9.65 25.22 33.92
N LEU A 27 -10.56 26.16 33.64
CA LEU A 27 -11.49 26.04 32.52
C LEU A 27 -10.95 26.56 31.18
N THR A 28 -9.79 27.19 31.16
CA THR A 28 -9.22 27.77 29.92
C THR A 28 -8.20 26.88 29.22
N LEU A 29 -7.91 25.66 29.74
CA LEU A 29 -7.03 24.68 29.09
C LEU A 29 -7.78 23.64 28.23
N SER A 30 -9.03 23.89 27.88
CA SER A 30 -9.68 23.16 26.77
C SER A 30 -9.17 23.67 25.43
N GLY A 31 -7.85 23.79 25.28
CA GLY A 31 -7.23 23.91 23.98
C GLY A 31 -7.50 22.60 23.24
N CYS A 32 -8.39 22.64 22.26
CA CYS A 32 -8.49 21.58 21.25
C CYS A 32 -7.10 21.39 20.69
N VAL A 33 -6.41 20.34 21.13
CA VAL A 33 -5.26 19.77 20.39
C VAL A 33 -5.89 19.24 19.11
N SER A 34 -6.04 20.11 18.11
CA SER A 34 -6.21 19.72 16.74
C SER A 34 -4.88 19.08 16.35
N LEU A 35 -4.75 17.79 16.62
CA LEU A 35 -3.77 16.97 15.97
C LEU A 35 -4.12 17.09 14.49
N GLY A 36 -3.36 17.91 13.76
CA GLY A 36 -3.47 18.12 12.34
C GLY A 36 -3.13 16.83 11.60
N GLY A 37 -3.99 15.83 11.73
CA GLY A 37 -4.02 14.69 10.83
C GLY A 37 -4.57 15.18 9.50
N ALA A 38 -3.86 14.93 8.42
CA ALA A 38 -4.44 15.09 7.09
C ALA A 38 -5.77 14.33 7.06
N GLU A 39 -6.80 14.96 6.50
CA GLU A 39 -8.11 14.31 6.32
C GLU A 39 -7.91 12.97 5.59
N PRO A 40 -8.46 11.85 6.10
CA PRO A 40 -8.30 10.57 5.42
C PRO A 40 -8.83 10.69 3.99
N PRO A 41 -8.18 10.05 3.00
CA PRO A 41 -8.70 10.08 1.63
C PRO A 41 -10.09 9.46 1.59
N GLU A 42 -10.98 10.00 0.76
CA GLU A 42 -12.37 9.53 0.60
C GLU A 42 -12.43 8.06 0.12
N SER A 43 -11.40 7.59 -0.57
CA SER A 43 -11.28 6.22 -1.06
C SER A 43 -9.82 5.76 -1.05
N LEU A 44 -9.63 4.44 -0.96
CA LEU A 44 -8.32 3.80 -1.05
C LEU A 44 -8.19 3.08 -2.40
N LEU A 45 -7.00 3.15 -2.98
CA LEU A 45 -6.67 2.41 -4.19
C LEU A 45 -6.44 0.93 -3.87
N THR A 46 -6.87 0.06 -4.78
CA THR A 46 -6.60 -1.37 -4.74
C THR A 46 -6.31 -1.89 -6.15
N LEU A 47 -5.81 -3.12 -6.27
CA LEU A 47 -5.72 -3.83 -7.54
C LEU A 47 -6.80 -4.89 -7.62
N THR A 48 -7.52 -4.90 -8.75
CA THR A 48 -8.55 -5.88 -9.05
C THR A 48 -8.16 -6.64 -10.32
N PRO A 49 -8.09 -7.97 -10.27
CA PRO A 49 -7.81 -8.77 -11.46
C PRO A 49 -8.95 -8.65 -12.48
N THR A 50 -8.62 -8.65 -13.77
CA THR A 50 -9.62 -8.64 -14.87
C THR A 50 -10.37 -9.96 -14.97
N THR A 51 -9.75 -11.06 -14.54
CA THR A 51 -10.36 -12.39 -14.47
C THR A 51 -10.09 -13.00 -13.10
N SER A 52 -11.09 -13.73 -12.58
CA SER A 52 -10.96 -14.44 -11.30
C SER A 52 -11.51 -15.85 -11.43
N ALA A 53 -10.90 -16.80 -10.72
CA ALA A 53 -11.38 -18.16 -10.66
C ALA A 53 -12.79 -18.20 -10.05
N PRO A 54 -13.75 -18.94 -10.65
CA PRO A 54 -15.08 -19.05 -10.07
C PRO A 54 -15.04 -19.78 -8.71
N ALA A 55 -16.01 -19.49 -7.87
CA ALA A 55 -16.14 -20.19 -6.59
C ALA A 55 -16.27 -21.71 -6.83
N GLY A 56 -15.50 -22.50 -6.08
CA GLY A 56 -15.46 -23.96 -6.23
C GLY A 56 -14.49 -24.48 -7.31
N ALA A 57 -13.78 -23.60 -8.04
CA ALA A 57 -12.70 -24.04 -8.93
C ALA A 57 -11.63 -24.80 -8.13
N ALA A 58 -11.25 -25.97 -8.59
CA ALA A 58 -10.23 -26.80 -7.97
C ALA A 58 -9.10 -27.06 -8.97
N LEU A 59 -7.88 -26.83 -8.50
CA LEU A 59 -6.65 -27.16 -9.24
C LEU A 59 -5.84 -28.15 -8.41
N SER A 60 -5.20 -29.09 -9.09
CA SER A 60 -4.26 -30.03 -8.50
C SER A 60 -3.01 -30.14 -9.36
N ALA A 61 -1.86 -30.26 -8.75
CA ALA A 61 -0.59 -30.43 -9.44
C ALA A 61 0.35 -31.32 -8.60
N ALA A 62 1.29 -31.98 -9.26
CA ALA A 62 2.43 -32.55 -8.55
C ALA A 62 3.26 -31.43 -7.92
N ARG A 63 3.94 -31.70 -6.81
CA ARG A 63 4.70 -30.67 -6.09
C ARG A 63 5.70 -29.91 -6.97
N GLY A 64 6.41 -30.63 -7.86
CA GLY A 64 7.38 -30.01 -8.79
C GLY A 64 6.76 -29.14 -9.88
N GLU A 65 5.45 -29.25 -10.12
CA GLU A 65 4.68 -28.49 -11.10
C GLU A 65 3.99 -27.26 -10.48
N ALA A 66 3.79 -27.28 -9.16
CA ALA A 66 3.24 -26.14 -8.44
C ALA A 66 4.22 -24.95 -8.47
N LEU A 67 3.70 -23.74 -8.44
CA LEU A 67 4.46 -22.51 -8.47
C LEU A 67 4.42 -21.83 -7.09
N ALA A 68 5.56 -21.67 -6.45
CA ALA A 68 5.71 -20.83 -5.26
C ALA A 68 5.95 -19.38 -5.69
N LEU A 69 4.96 -18.53 -5.47
CA LEU A 69 5.04 -17.11 -5.76
C LEU A 69 5.48 -16.34 -4.51
N HIS A 70 6.64 -15.69 -4.60
CA HIS A 70 7.17 -14.83 -3.55
C HIS A 70 6.65 -13.40 -3.69
N GLU A 71 6.62 -12.68 -2.57
CA GLU A 71 6.37 -11.23 -2.60
C GLU A 71 7.52 -10.55 -3.34
N PRO A 72 7.25 -9.69 -4.33
CA PRO A 72 8.29 -8.95 -5.04
C PRO A 72 9.10 -8.07 -4.10
N ALA A 73 10.40 -7.99 -4.33
CA ALA A 73 11.21 -6.91 -3.78
C ALA A 73 10.77 -5.58 -4.41
N VAL A 74 10.93 -4.49 -3.68
CA VAL A 74 10.59 -3.14 -4.14
C VAL A 74 11.65 -2.15 -3.71
N PRO A 75 11.90 -1.07 -4.47
CA PRO A 75 12.67 0.06 -3.99
C PRO A 75 11.91 0.81 -2.88
N ALA A 76 12.61 1.63 -2.10
CA ALA A 76 12.06 2.28 -0.90
C ALA A 76 10.84 3.17 -1.18
N GLU A 77 10.79 3.81 -2.35
CA GLU A 77 9.67 4.65 -2.78
C GLU A 77 8.38 3.87 -3.00
N LEU A 78 8.45 2.55 -3.20
CA LEU A 78 7.30 1.64 -3.33
C LEU A 78 6.96 0.89 -2.04
N ASP A 79 7.82 0.94 -1.01
CA ASP A 79 7.55 0.31 0.29
C ASP A 79 6.68 1.20 1.21
N VAL A 80 5.76 1.92 0.61
CA VAL A 80 4.83 2.84 1.27
C VAL A 80 3.43 2.71 0.67
N LEU A 81 2.43 3.27 1.35
CA LEU A 81 1.03 3.26 0.89
C LEU A 81 0.69 4.41 -0.09
N ARG A 82 1.68 5.10 -0.63
CA ARG A 82 1.50 6.26 -1.51
C ARG A 82 1.92 5.92 -2.93
N VAL A 83 1.29 6.55 -3.91
CA VAL A 83 1.67 6.41 -5.32
C VAL A 83 2.83 7.34 -5.63
N PRO A 84 4.01 6.82 -6.01
CA PRO A 84 5.14 7.68 -6.40
C PRO A 84 4.87 8.36 -7.73
N VAL A 85 5.39 9.59 -7.82
CA VAL A 85 5.40 10.41 -9.03
C VAL A 85 6.85 10.72 -9.36
N ARG A 86 7.37 10.16 -10.43
CA ARG A 86 8.67 10.54 -10.99
C ARG A 86 8.52 11.88 -11.69
N ILE A 87 9.17 12.92 -11.18
CA ILE A 87 9.16 14.26 -11.77
C ILE A 87 10.20 14.33 -12.88
N ASP A 88 11.41 13.86 -12.58
CA ASP A 88 12.56 13.73 -13.47
C ASP A 88 13.52 12.64 -12.98
N ASP A 89 14.73 12.57 -13.54
CA ASP A 89 15.72 11.52 -13.21
C ASP A 89 16.24 11.59 -11.76
N ALA A 90 16.10 12.72 -11.08
CA ALA A 90 16.64 12.96 -9.74
C ALA A 90 15.56 13.28 -8.69
N ASN A 91 14.33 13.59 -9.12
CA ASN A 91 13.28 14.10 -8.25
C ASN A 91 12.05 13.20 -8.28
N LEU A 92 11.56 12.87 -7.08
CA LEU A 92 10.38 12.07 -6.85
C LEU A 92 9.45 12.79 -5.87
N ALA A 93 8.16 12.71 -6.14
CA ALA A 93 7.09 13.14 -5.24
C ALA A 93 6.10 11.99 -5.01
N TYR A 94 5.02 12.28 -4.28
CA TYR A 94 3.90 11.36 -4.17
C TYR A 94 2.60 12.04 -4.61
N LEU A 95 1.76 11.28 -5.27
CA LEU A 95 0.47 11.76 -5.75
C LEU A 95 -0.43 12.12 -4.55
N LYS A 96 -1.06 13.29 -4.65
CA LYS A 96 -1.99 13.74 -3.63
C LYS A 96 -3.25 12.87 -3.64
N ASP A 97 -3.80 12.60 -2.47
CA ASP A 97 -5.07 11.86 -2.26
C ASP A 97 -5.09 10.44 -2.88
N ALA A 98 -3.92 9.90 -3.28
CA ALA A 98 -3.77 8.55 -3.80
C ALA A 98 -3.06 7.67 -2.76
N VAL A 99 -3.84 6.87 -2.04
CA VAL A 99 -3.36 5.99 -0.97
C VAL A 99 -3.82 4.56 -1.26
N TRP A 100 -2.89 3.61 -1.21
CA TRP A 100 -3.16 2.19 -1.36
C TRP A 100 -3.76 1.60 -0.07
N VAL A 101 -4.65 0.62 -0.23
CA VAL A 101 -5.19 -0.17 0.91
C VAL A 101 -4.12 -1.04 1.57
N GLU A 102 -3.11 -1.47 0.80
CA GLU A 102 -1.92 -2.22 1.21
C GLU A 102 -0.73 -1.82 0.34
N ARG A 103 0.50 -2.21 0.75
CA ARG A 103 1.68 -1.93 -0.06
C ARG A 103 1.60 -2.50 -1.47
N PRO A 104 2.08 -1.80 -2.49
CA PRO A 104 2.06 -2.23 -3.89
C PRO A 104 2.58 -3.65 -4.13
N ALA A 105 3.67 -4.07 -3.45
CA ALA A 105 4.21 -5.42 -3.57
C ALA A 105 3.20 -6.51 -3.21
N GLN A 106 2.42 -6.30 -2.13
CA GLN A 106 1.40 -7.25 -1.66
C GLN A 106 0.20 -7.29 -2.60
N LEU A 107 -0.25 -6.10 -3.05
CA LEU A 107 -1.34 -5.98 -4.02
C LEU A 107 -0.98 -6.66 -5.35
N PHE A 108 0.21 -6.37 -5.88
CA PHE A 108 0.69 -6.95 -7.13
C PHE A 108 0.90 -8.47 -7.02
N ARG A 109 1.45 -8.97 -5.92
CA ARG A 109 1.57 -10.42 -5.70
C ARG A 109 0.22 -11.13 -5.72
N ARG A 110 -0.84 -10.54 -5.10
CA ARG A 110 -2.18 -11.13 -5.12
C ARG A 110 -2.79 -11.11 -6.52
N LEU A 111 -2.65 -10.00 -7.23
CA LEU A 111 -3.07 -9.87 -8.63
C LEU A 111 -2.39 -10.92 -9.50
N LEU A 112 -1.07 -11.02 -9.42
CA LEU A 112 -0.26 -11.97 -10.18
C LEU A 112 -0.65 -13.43 -9.88
N ALA A 113 -0.85 -13.76 -8.59
CA ALA A 113 -1.31 -15.10 -8.18
C ALA A 113 -2.64 -15.47 -8.80
N GLU A 114 -3.60 -14.54 -8.82
CA GLU A 114 -4.92 -14.78 -9.38
C GLU A 114 -4.88 -14.88 -10.90
N THR A 115 -4.12 -14.03 -11.57
CA THR A 115 -3.94 -14.07 -13.01
C THR A 115 -3.31 -15.39 -13.46
N ILE A 116 -2.24 -15.85 -12.80
CA ILE A 116 -1.58 -17.13 -13.12
C ILE A 116 -2.53 -18.31 -12.89
N ARG A 117 -3.34 -18.30 -11.83
CA ARG A 117 -4.32 -19.36 -11.57
C ARG A 117 -5.38 -19.44 -12.67
N THR A 118 -5.83 -18.31 -13.16
CA THR A 118 -6.95 -18.23 -14.12
C THR A 118 -6.52 -18.45 -15.56
N GLN A 119 -5.33 -17.99 -15.93
CA GLN A 119 -4.80 -18.12 -17.30
C GLN A 119 -4.08 -19.45 -17.51
N GLY A 120 -3.08 -19.73 -16.71
CA GLY A 120 -2.24 -20.93 -16.85
C GLY A 120 -2.78 -22.17 -16.13
N ALA A 121 -3.96 -22.13 -15.50
CA ALA A 121 -4.54 -23.22 -14.70
C ALA A 121 -3.53 -23.87 -13.72
N ARG A 122 -2.60 -23.07 -13.18
CA ARG A 122 -1.51 -23.53 -12.30
C ARG A 122 -1.88 -23.44 -10.82
N VAL A 123 -1.43 -24.41 -10.05
CA VAL A 123 -1.45 -24.34 -8.58
C VAL A 123 -0.40 -23.33 -8.12
N VAL A 124 -0.85 -22.22 -7.55
CA VAL A 124 0.02 -21.17 -7.01
C VAL A 124 0.00 -21.23 -5.49
N LEU A 125 1.18 -21.41 -4.89
CA LEU A 125 1.44 -21.44 -3.46
C LEU A 125 2.10 -20.12 -3.02
N GLN A 126 1.99 -19.78 -1.75
CA GLN A 126 2.79 -18.67 -1.21
C GLN A 126 4.24 -19.14 -1.01
N GLY A 127 5.22 -18.29 -1.34
CA GLY A 127 6.63 -18.65 -1.29
C GLY A 127 7.18 -19.02 0.10
N GLY A 128 6.49 -18.59 1.16
CA GLY A 128 6.80 -18.98 2.55
C GLY A 128 6.09 -20.25 3.06
N ASP A 129 5.18 -20.83 2.26
CA ASP A 129 4.43 -22.04 2.65
C ASP A 129 5.38 -23.25 2.69
N PRO A 130 5.37 -24.07 3.76
CA PRO A 130 6.10 -25.34 3.79
C PRO A 130 5.76 -26.29 2.63
N ALA A 131 4.53 -26.24 2.12
CA ALA A 131 4.09 -27.02 0.96
C ALA A 131 4.81 -26.61 -0.34
N ALA A 132 5.36 -25.40 -0.40
CA ALA A 132 6.10 -24.88 -1.54
C ALA A 132 7.55 -25.41 -1.67
N ARG A 133 8.00 -26.24 -0.74
CA ARG A 133 9.33 -26.86 -0.80
C ARG A 133 9.44 -27.83 -1.99
N GLY A 134 10.39 -27.57 -2.87
CA GLY A 134 10.62 -28.39 -4.08
C GLY A 134 9.65 -28.09 -5.23
N SER A 135 8.84 -27.03 -5.13
CA SER A 135 8.09 -26.47 -6.25
C SER A 135 8.95 -25.51 -7.08
N GLN A 136 8.48 -25.14 -8.25
CA GLN A 136 9.05 -24.04 -9.02
C GLN A 136 8.91 -22.73 -8.23
N GLN A 137 9.85 -21.78 -8.40
CA GLN A 137 9.89 -20.54 -7.62
C GLN A 137 9.82 -19.34 -8.56
N LEU A 138 8.80 -18.50 -8.41
CA LEU A 138 8.72 -17.19 -9.05
C LEU A 138 9.04 -16.11 -8.03
N ARG A 139 10.09 -15.36 -8.30
CA ARG A 139 10.54 -14.19 -7.54
C ARG A 139 10.66 -13.01 -8.48
N GLY A 140 10.90 -11.82 -7.96
CA GLY A 140 11.19 -10.67 -8.80
C GLY A 140 11.29 -9.37 -8.04
N ASN A 141 11.48 -8.31 -8.80
CA ASN A 141 11.55 -6.93 -8.32
C ASN A 141 10.50 -6.10 -9.06
N LEU A 142 9.56 -5.50 -8.34
CA LEU A 142 8.64 -4.51 -8.88
C LEU A 142 9.37 -3.17 -8.90
N SER A 143 10.09 -2.91 -10.00
CA SER A 143 11.03 -1.81 -10.12
C SER A 143 10.38 -0.47 -10.48
N SER A 144 9.14 -0.48 -11.00
CA SER A 144 8.31 0.71 -11.24
C SER A 144 6.85 0.38 -10.96
N PHE A 145 6.16 1.26 -10.24
CA PHE A 145 4.73 1.18 -9.98
C PHE A 145 4.19 2.56 -9.60
N GLY A 146 4.00 3.43 -10.59
CA GLY A 146 3.66 4.81 -10.32
C GLY A 146 3.44 5.64 -11.58
N TYR A 147 3.45 6.95 -11.39
CA TYR A 147 3.23 7.93 -12.45
C TYR A 147 4.56 8.59 -12.86
N ASP A 148 4.80 8.71 -14.15
CA ASP A 148 5.92 9.43 -14.74
C ASP A 148 5.41 10.75 -15.33
N ALA A 149 5.74 11.87 -14.67
CA ALA A 149 5.27 13.19 -15.05
C ALA A 149 5.90 13.67 -16.36
N SER A 150 7.11 13.22 -16.69
CA SER A 150 7.80 13.58 -17.92
C SER A 150 7.12 12.99 -19.17
N GLN A 151 6.46 11.85 -19.00
CA GLN A 151 5.77 11.13 -20.07
C GLN A 151 4.23 11.27 -19.98
N SER A 152 3.72 11.90 -18.92
CA SER A 152 2.28 11.91 -18.59
C SER A 152 1.69 10.49 -18.66
N ALA A 153 2.38 9.53 -18.04
CA ALA A 153 2.07 8.12 -18.16
C ALA A 153 2.15 7.40 -16.80
N VAL A 154 1.39 6.34 -16.66
CA VAL A 154 1.57 5.33 -15.63
C VAL A 154 2.54 4.26 -16.14
N VAL A 155 3.47 3.83 -15.31
CA VAL A 155 4.46 2.80 -15.64
C VAL A 155 4.41 1.71 -14.56
N VAL A 156 4.23 0.47 -14.98
CA VAL A 156 4.41 -0.73 -14.16
C VAL A 156 5.51 -1.58 -14.80
N ARG A 157 6.56 -1.90 -14.01
CA ARG A 157 7.69 -2.72 -14.48
C ARG A 157 8.04 -3.77 -13.43
N PHE A 158 8.10 -5.01 -13.88
CA PHE A 158 8.42 -6.16 -13.05
C PHE A 158 9.56 -6.98 -13.67
N ASP A 159 10.64 -7.15 -12.92
CA ASP A 159 11.77 -8.00 -13.28
C ASP A 159 11.59 -9.37 -12.62
N ALA A 160 11.13 -10.34 -13.37
CA ALA A 160 10.86 -11.68 -12.89
C ALA A 160 12.09 -12.59 -12.93
N THR A 161 12.18 -13.51 -11.97
CA THR A 161 13.14 -14.61 -11.93
C THR A 161 12.39 -15.89 -11.62
N MET A 162 12.43 -16.84 -12.54
CA MET A 162 11.89 -18.18 -12.41
C MET A 162 13.03 -19.17 -12.11
N LEU A 163 12.86 -19.97 -11.07
CA LEU A 163 13.70 -21.13 -10.78
C LEU A 163 12.85 -22.39 -11.02
N GLY A 164 13.17 -23.13 -12.06
CA GLY A 164 12.53 -24.39 -12.39
C GLY A 164 12.85 -25.49 -11.37
N SER A 165 12.03 -26.54 -11.34
CA SER A 165 12.28 -27.72 -10.50
C SER A 165 13.53 -28.52 -10.92
N ASP A 166 14.00 -28.31 -12.13
CA ASP A 166 15.25 -28.86 -12.72
C ASP A 166 16.49 -28.03 -12.37
N GLY A 167 16.32 -26.88 -11.68
CA GLY A 167 17.37 -25.95 -11.31
C GLY A 167 17.73 -24.91 -12.36
N VAL A 168 17.02 -24.89 -13.50
CA VAL A 168 17.21 -23.83 -14.50
C VAL A 168 16.66 -22.50 -13.97
N VAL A 169 17.43 -21.43 -14.18
CA VAL A 169 17.06 -20.07 -13.80
C VAL A 169 16.82 -19.24 -15.05
N GLU A 170 15.64 -18.65 -15.15
CA GLU A 170 15.25 -17.74 -16.22
C GLU A 170 14.92 -16.37 -15.66
N GLN A 171 15.23 -15.31 -16.41
CA GLN A 171 14.91 -13.93 -16.03
C GLN A 171 14.30 -13.19 -17.21
N GLN A 172 13.23 -12.42 -16.93
CA GLN A 172 12.58 -11.58 -17.94
C GLN A 172 12.03 -10.30 -17.30
N ARG A 173 12.12 -9.20 -18.05
CA ARG A 173 11.50 -7.92 -17.69
C ARG A 173 10.16 -7.78 -18.41
N PHE A 174 9.14 -7.41 -17.65
CA PHE A 174 7.82 -7.10 -18.14
C PHE A 174 7.50 -5.65 -17.83
N GLU A 175 6.85 -4.97 -18.77
CA GLU A 175 6.48 -3.57 -18.62
C GLU A 175 5.16 -3.27 -19.31
N ALA A 176 4.37 -2.41 -18.67
CA ALA A 176 3.22 -1.78 -19.27
C ALA A 176 3.25 -0.27 -19.00
N VAL A 177 2.90 0.50 -20.03
CA VAL A 177 2.87 1.97 -20.00
C VAL A 177 1.50 2.44 -20.49
N GLU A 178 0.78 3.15 -19.61
CA GLU A 178 -0.49 3.80 -19.94
C GLU A 178 -0.24 5.30 -20.14
N SER A 179 -0.24 5.78 -21.37
CA SER A 179 0.06 7.16 -21.73
C SER A 179 -1.18 8.07 -21.71
N GLY A 180 -0.97 9.38 -21.60
CA GLY A 180 -2.05 10.37 -21.64
C GLY A 180 -2.89 10.40 -20.35
N VAL A 181 -2.32 9.98 -19.22
CA VAL A 181 -2.99 9.95 -17.92
C VAL A 181 -2.78 11.28 -17.22
N MET A 182 -3.84 11.86 -16.65
CA MET A 182 -3.75 13.06 -15.81
C MET A 182 -3.13 12.72 -14.45
N ALA A 183 -2.38 13.67 -13.87
CA ALA A 183 -1.67 13.50 -12.61
C ALA A 183 -2.60 13.68 -11.38
N ASP A 184 -3.69 12.93 -11.32
CA ASP A 184 -4.65 12.91 -10.21
C ASP A 184 -5.04 11.48 -9.83
N ALA A 185 -5.57 11.29 -8.60
CA ALA A 185 -5.91 9.98 -8.06
C ALA A 185 -6.98 9.24 -8.88
N ALA A 186 -7.97 9.97 -9.43
CA ALA A 186 -9.08 9.41 -10.19
C ALA A 186 -8.63 8.83 -11.54
N SER A 187 -7.61 9.46 -12.15
CA SER A 187 -7.04 9.02 -13.44
C SER A 187 -5.94 7.97 -13.27
N VAL A 188 -5.03 8.17 -12.30
CA VAL A 188 -3.87 7.30 -12.08
C VAL A 188 -4.25 5.95 -11.49
N GLY A 189 -5.21 5.90 -10.56
CA GLY A 189 -5.63 4.63 -9.94
C GLY A 189 -6.10 3.58 -10.95
N PRO A 190 -7.12 3.87 -11.78
CA PRO A 190 -7.57 2.97 -12.83
C PRO A 190 -6.48 2.62 -13.87
N ALA A 191 -5.61 3.56 -14.22
CA ALA A 191 -4.52 3.32 -15.16
C ALA A 191 -3.47 2.35 -14.56
N LEU A 192 -3.11 2.50 -13.27
CA LEU A 192 -2.25 1.55 -12.55
C LEU A 192 -2.87 0.15 -12.49
N ASN A 193 -4.19 0.05 -12.30
CA ASN A 193 -4.86 -1.24 -12.29
C ASN A 193 -4.78 -1.92 -13.67
N ARG A 194 -4.97 -1.19 -14.78
CA ARG A 194 -4.84 -1.75 -16.15
C ARG A 194 -3.40 -2.19 -16.41
N ALA A 195 -2.43 -1.31 -16.21
CA ALA A 195 -1.02 -1.61 -16.45
C ALA A 195 -0.53 -2.80 -15.58
N ALA A 196 -0.98 -2.90 -14.33
CA ALA A 196 -0.65 -4.03 -13.46
C ALA A 196 -1.24 -5.35 -13.97
N ASN A 197 -2.49 -5.34 -14.48
CA ASN A 197 -3.12 -6.51 -15.10
C ASN A 197 -2.38 -6.92 -16.38
N ASP A 198 -1.95 -5.96 -17.21
CA ASP A 198 -1.21 -6.25 -18.43
C ASP A 198 0.14 -6.91 -18.12
N VAL A 199 0.88 -6.40 -17.13
CA VAL A 199 2.13 -7.04 -16.68
C VAL A 199 1.86 -8.43 -16.11
N ALA A 200 0.81 -8.61 -15.32
CA ALA A 200 0.45 -9.91 -14.74
C ALA A 200 0.09 -10.92 -15.84
N MET A 201 -0.57 -10.48 -16.90
CA MET A 201 -0.90 -11.31 -18.07
C MET A 201 0.36 -11.74 -18.82
N GLN A 202 1.27 -10.79 -19.13
CA GLN A 202 2.55 -11.10 -19.79
C GLN A 202 3.36 -12.12 -18.98
N VAL A 203 3.37 -12.01 -17.65
CA VAL A 203 4.05 -12.99 -16.78
C VAL A 203 3.36 -14.35 -16.85
N ALA A 204 2.02 -14.40 -16.83
CA ALA A 204 1.27 -15.66 -16.92
C ALA A 204 1.53 -16.39 -18.25
N GLU A 205 1.54 -15.66 -19.36
CA GLU A 205 1.88 -16.17 -20.70
C GLU A 205 3.33 -16.69 -20.79
N TRP A 206 4.28 -16.01 -20.16
CA TRP A 206 5.68 -16.46 -20.12
C TRP A 206 5.87 -17.76 -19.34
N LEU A 207 5.00 -18.05 -18.38
CA LEU A 207 5.05 -19.25 -17.55
C LEU A 207 4.37 -20.48 -18.19
N GLU A 208 3.68 -20.35 -19.32
CA GLU A 208 3.09 -21.46 -20.08
C GLU A 208 4.15 -22.29 -20.82
#